data_5e2fa68cfd33ab17817cfa65c7f49838
#
_entry.id   5e2fa68cfd33ab17817cfa65c7f49838
#
_cell.length_a   1.000
_cell.length_b   1.000
_cell.length_c   1.000
_cell.angle_alpha   90.00
_cell.angle_beta   90.00
_cell.angle_gamma   90.00
#
_symmetry.space_group_name_H-M   'P 1'
#
loop_
_entity.id
_entity.type
_entity.pdbx_description
1 polymer ?
#
loop_
_entity_poly.entity_id
_entity_poly.type
_entity_poly.pdbx_seq_one_letter_code
_entity_poly.pdbx_strand_id
1 'polypeptide(L)'
;MTVRGSNLQSAQQVTFVGSSSSRDNVVVKLSARAAQPTAITVTVPSRAKSGAVRVSGTIAAAVSSPQPVKIVAGLPAADDASGSTKLIAGGKREAHFGYHVNSSAAVGSRVEAVSGTTGKVVRSWPLVKSGEGSVNWDGFVGKEPATSGTYVLRLNDSASASAETTTGSDTQFELAEGFFPVRGAHTLAASEMQRFGGSRNHQGTDHFAKCGTPLAAFTSGVVQFNAFQGAAGNYVVVQRANGESYAYMHMRERSPVKVGAKVFAGQRLGRVSDSGHASGCHLHIELWTAPGWYKGGHAYDSLPLMKRLDKLN
;
A
#
# COMPACT_ATOMS: atom_id res chain seq x y z
N MET A 1 -7.78 10.88 -16.85
CA MET A 1 -8.22 10.37 -18.19
C MET A 1 -7.33 10.99 -19.27
N THR A 2 -6.94 10.19 -20.26
CA THR A 2 -6.20 10.70 -21.43
C THR A 2 -7.07 10.58 -22.68
N VAL A 3 -7.30 11.70 -23.35
CA VAL A 3 -7.97 11.76 -24.67
C VAL A 3 -6.89 11.72 -25.74
N ARG A 4 -6.96 10.78 -26.67
CA ARG A 4 -6.01 10.64 -27.80
C ARG A 4 -6.67 11.07 -29.10
N GLY A 5 -5.90 11.69 -29.98
CA GLY A 5 -6.35 12.17 -31.30
C GLY A 5 -5.23 12.91 -32.00
N SER A 6 -5.58 13.62 -33.09
CA SER A 6 -4.67 14.50 -33.84
C SER A 6 -5.04 15.96 -33.62
N ASN A 7 -4.07 16.87 -33.73
CA ASN A 7 -4.26 18.32 -33.61
C ASN A 7 -4.88 18.80 -32.30
N LEU A 8 -4.57 18.08 -31.19
CA LEU A 8 -5.14 18.39 -29.88
C LEU A 8 -4.43 19.55 -29.16
N GLN A 9 -3.30 20.04 -29.68
CA GLN A 9 -2.53 21.14 -29.05
C GLN A 9 -3.29 22.46 -28.95
N SER A 10 -4.34 22.64 -29.78
CA SER A 10 -5.21 23.82 -29.75
C SER A 10 -6.42 23.69 -28.84
N ALA A 11 -6.56 22.55 -28.16
CA ALA A 11 -7.66 22.32 -27.25
C ALA A 11 -7.58 23.25 -26.02
N GLN A 12 -8.69 23.86 -25.68
CA GLN A 12 -8.81 24.76 -24.52
C GLN A 12 -9.63 24.17 -23.39
N GLN A 13 -10.52 23.24 -23.73
CA GLN A 13 -11.36 22.62 -22.72
C GLN A 13 -11.82 21.21 -23.11
N VAL A 14 -12.09 20.43 -22.08
CA VAL A 14 -12.77 19.14 -22.18
C VAL A 14 -14.10 19.24 -21.46
N THR A 15 -15.18 18.86 -22.15
CA THR A 15 -16.54 18.82 -21.58
C THR A 15 -16.97 17.38 -21.40
N PHE A 16 -17.27 16.99 -20.17
CA PHE A 16 -17.96 15.75 -19.86
C PHE A 16 -19.44 15.99 -19.99
N VAL A 17 -20.04 15.41 -21.04
CA VAL A 17 -21.46 15.63 -21.37
C VAL A 17 -22.30 14.69 -20.53
N GLY A 18 -23.20 15.25 -19.72
CA GLY A 18 -24.11 14.47 -18.91
C GLY A 18 -25.19 13.75 -19.76
N SER A 19 -25.90 12.82 -19.14
CA SER A 19 -26.83 11.91 -19.83
C SER A 19 -28.19 12.51 -20.18
N SER A 20 -28.60 13.61 -19.58
CA SER A 20 -30.00 14.07 -19.65
C SER A 20 -30.21 15.56 -19.95
N SER A 21 -29.23 16.41 -19.75
CA SER A 21 -29.32 17.84 -20.11
C SER A 21 -27.96 18.52 -20.14
N SER A 22 -27.89 19.69 -20.81
CA SER A 22 -26.67 20.52 -20.79
C SER A 22 -26.31 21.02 -19.39
N ARG A 23 -27.26 20.99 -18.44
CA ARG A 23 -27.01 21.37 -17.02
C ARG A 23 -26.13 20.35 -16.30
N ASP A 24 -26.07 19.12 -16.80
CA ASP A 24 -25.25 18.04 -16.26
C ASP A 24 -23.83 18.03 -16.86
N ASN A 25 -23.53 18.94 -17.77
CA ASN A 25 -22.21 19.04 -18.40
C ASN A 25 -21.18 19.60 -17.39
N VAL A 26 -20.02 18.98 -17.35
CA VAL A 26 -18.90 19.46 -16.56
C VAL A 26 -17.74 19.86 -17.49
N VAL A 27 -17.38 21.13 -17.45
CA VAL A 27 -16.33 21.70 -18.29
C VAL A 27 -15.03 21.81 -17.48
N VAL A 28 -13.96 21.27 -18.03
CA VAL A 28 -12.59 21.42 -17.50
C VAL A 28 -11.78 22.25 -18.48
N LYS A 29 -11.32 23.42 -18.04
CA LYS A 29 -10.37 24.25 -18.79
C LYS A 29 -9.00 23.60 -18.75
N LEU A 30 -8.31 23.57 -19.88
CA LEU A 30 -6.98 22.99 -20.02
C LEU A 30 -5.91 24.04 -19.81
N SER A 31 -4.86 23.69 -19.09
CA SER A 31 -3.61 24.47 -19.09
C SER A 31 -2.85 24.19 -20.41
N ALA A 32 -2.00 25.12 -20.83
CA ALA A 32 -1.19 24.97 -22.04
C ALA A 32 -0.31 23.69 -22.07
N ARG A 33 0.02 23.14 -20.90
CA ARG A 33 0.79 21.89 -20.77
C ARG A 33 -0.07 20.61 -20.84
N ALA A 34 -1.37 20.72 -20.66
CA ALA A 34 -2.28 19.56 -20.64
C ALA A 34 -2.66 19.06 -22.05
N ALA A 35 -2.53 19.92 -23.06
CA ALA A 35 -2.85 19.60 -24.44
C ALA A 35 -1.55 19.44 -25.26
N GLN A 36 -1.33 18.22 -25.75
CA GLN A 36 -0.23 17.85 -26.64
C GLN A 36 -0.79 17.54 -28.02
N PRO A 37 0.01 17.51 -29.09
CA PRO A 37 -0.51 17.29 -30.46
C PRO A 37 -1.38 16.03 -30.63
N THR A 38 -1.10 14.99 -29.85
CA THR A 38 -1.77 13.67 -29.97
C THR A 38 -2.49 13.22 -28.71
N ALA A 39 -2.41 13.97 -27.61
CA ALA A 39 -3.04 13.59 -26.36
C ALA A 39 -3.39 14.79 -25.47
N ILE A 40 -4.49 14.68 -24.74
CA ILE A 40 -4.88 15.59 -23.66
C ILE A 40 -5.01 14.77 -22.39
N THR A 41 -4.33 15.17 -21.33
CA THR A 41 -4.52 14.59 -20.00
C THR A 41 -5.38 15.52 -19.15
N VAL A 42 -6.47 14.98 -18.61
CA VAL A 42 -7.43 15.74 -17.79
C VAL A 42 -7.89 14.91 -16.59
N THR A 43 -7.99 15.56 -15.43
CA THR A 43 -8.63 14.96 -14.25
C THR A 43 -10.13 14.96 -14.45
N VAL A 44 -10.77 13.81 -14.28
CA VAL A 44 -12.23 13.70 -14.36
C VAL A 44 -12.83 14.28 -13.09
N PRO A 45 -13.67 15.34 -13.17
CA PRO A 45 -14.29 15.91 -11.99
C PRO A 45 -15.25 14.90 -11.30
N SER A 46 -15.31 14.91 -9.98
CA SER A 46 -16.16 14.01 -9.18
C SER A 46 -17.67 14.10 -9.52
N ARG A 47 -18.12 15.26 -10.01
CA ARG A 47 -19.50 15.48 -10.46
C ARG A 47 -19.76 15.11 -11.91
N ALA A 48 -18.72 14.71 -12.68
CA ALA A 48 -18.90 14.31 -14.06
C ALA A 48 -19.70 12.99 -14.12
N LYS A 49 -20.66 12.93 -15.05
CA LYS A 49 -21.48 11.73 -15.30
C LYS A 49 -21.01 11.03 -16.57
N SER A 50 -21.35 9.75 -16.69
CA SER A 50 -21.10 8.97 -17.91
C SER A 50 -21.82 9.61 -19.11
N GLY A 51 -21.12 9.71 -20.23
CA GLY A 51 -21.64 10.34 -21.44
C GLY A 51 -20.53 10.64 -22.45
N ALA A 52 -20.84 11.41 -23.49
CA ALA A 52 -19.84 11.82 -24.48
C ALA A 52 -18.81 12.76 -23.85
N VAL A 53 -17.57 12.67 -24.31
CA VAL A 53 -16.51 13.64 -23.98
C VAL A 53 -16.28 14.51 -25.21
N ARG A 54 -16.41 15.81 -25.04
CA ARG A 54 -16.17 16.81 -26.09
C ARG A 54 -14.88 17.55 -25.83
N VAL A 55 -14.07 17.69 -26.87
CA VAL A 55 -12.88 18.54 -26.88
C VAL A 55 -13.18 19.75 -27.75
N SER A 56 -12.94 20.94 -27.26
CA SER A 56 -13.10 22.18 -28.01
C SER A 56 -11.91 23.11 -27.79
N GLY A 57 -11.59 23.87 -28.84
CA GLY A 57 -10.48 24.83 -28.88
C GLY A 57 -10.77 25.95 -29.85
N THR A 58 -9.79 26.83 -30.09
CA THR A 58 -9.92 28.06 -30.90
C THR A 58 -10.01 27.82 -32.40
N ILE A 59 -9.57 26.68 -32.91
CA ILE A 59 -9.32 26.49 -34.35
C ILE A 59 -10.25 25.42 -34.99
N ALA A 60 -10.98 24.62 -34.22
CA ALA A 60 -11.83 23.57 -34.72
C ALA A 60 -13.19 23.51 -34.05
N ALA A 61 -14.23 23.03 -34.79
CA ALA A 61 -15.49 22.66 -34.18
C ALA A 61 -15.29 21.61 -33.08
N ALA A 62 -16.10 21.68 -32.02
CA ALA A 62 -16.04 20.71 -30.94
C ALA A 62 -16.20 19.28 -31.46
N VAL A 63 -15.25 18.42 -31.17
CA VAL A 63 -15.30 16.99 -31.52
C VAL A 63 -15.74 16.21 -30.30
N SER A 64 -16.73 15.34 -30.49
CA SER A 64 -17.22 14.42 -29.44
C SER A 64 -16.56 13.06 -29.62
N SER A 65 -16.41 12.33 -28.50
CA SER A 65 -16.06 10.92 -28.54
C SER A 65 -17.10 10.14 -29.35
N PRO A 66 -16.70 9.17 -30.19
CA PRO A 66 -17.63 8.38 -31.00
C PRO A 66 -18.52 7.49 -30.13
N GLN A 67 -18.12 7.14 -28.98
CA GLN A 67 -18.85 6.37 -27.97
C GLN A 67 -18.98 7.13 -26.65
N PRO A 68 -20.09 6.95 -25.90
CA PRO A 68 -20.21 7.48 -24.54
C PRO A 68 -19.10 6.94 -23.64
N VAL A 69 -18.45 7.82 -22.90
CA VAL A 69 -17.48 7.43 -21.86
C VAL A 69 -18.25 7.14 -20.60
N LYS A 70 -18.17 5.90 -20.12
CA LYS A 70 -18.77 5.53 -18.82
C LYS A 70 -17.85 6.06 -17.70
N ILE A 71 -18.37 6.99 -16.92
CA ILE A 71 -17.71 7.44 -15.69
C ILE A 71 -18.27 6.60 -14.55
N VAL A 72 -17.45 5.74 -14.01
CA VAL A 72 -17.80 4.96 -12.81
C VAL A 72 -17.59 5.87 -11.61
N ALA A 73 -18.69 6.35 -11.03
CA ALA A 73 -18.65 7.09 -9.78
C ALA A 73 -18.23 6.14 -8.66
N GLY A 74 -17.20 6.50 -7.91
CA GLY A 74 -16.93 5.88 -6.62
C GLY A 74 -15.71 5.00 -6.47
N LEU A 75 -14.66 5.19 -7.25
CA LEU A 75 -13.36 5.07 -6.61
C LEU A 75 -13.17 6.36 -5.82
N PRO A 76 -12.89 6.30 -4.49
CA PRO A 76 -12.41 7.50 -3.84
C PRO A 76 -11.23 7.95 -4.69
N ALA A 77 -11.35 9.11 -5.32
CA ALA A 77 -10.20 9.84 -5.76
C ALA A 77 -9.23 9.77 -4.58
N ALA A 78 -8.01 9.31 -4.80
CA ALA A 78 -6.99 9.55 -3.80
C ALA A 78 -7.10 11.06 -3.53
N ASP A 79 -7.68 11.40 -2.40
CA ASP A 79 -7.71 12.76 -1.91
C ASP A 79 -6.27 13.08 -1.53
N ASP A 80 -5.47 13.32 -2.57
CA ASP A 80 -4.26 14.11 -2.48
C ASP A 80 -3.69 14.35 -3.88
N ALA A 81 -3.89 15.53 -4.35
CA ALA A 81 -3.36 16.03 -5.61
C ALA A 81 -1.84 16.31 -5.56
N SER A 82 -1.04 15.62 -4.73
CA SER A 82 0.42 15.85 -4.69
C SER A 82 1.28 14.77 -4.04
N GLY A 83 0.77 13.59 -3.69
CA GLY A 83 1.59 12.53 -3.11
C GLY A 83 1.16 11.14 -3.57
N SER A 84 2.10 10.30 -3.97
CA SER A 84 1.82 8.90 -4.17
C SER A 84 1.24 8.32 -2.88
N THR A 85 0.09 7.65 -2.97
CA THR A 85 -0.53 7.00 -1.81
C THR A 85 0.48 5.99 -1.24
N LYS A 86 0.93 6.21 0.00
CA LYS A 86 1.82 5.26 0.68
C LYS A 86 0.99 4.21 1.40
N LEU A 87 1.19 2.97 1.05
CA LEU A 87 0.57 1.81 1.66
C LEU A 87 1.62 0.99 2.41
N ILE A 88 1.18 0.15 3.32
CA ILE A 88 2.05 -0.72 4.10
C ILE A 88 1.53 -2.14 3.96
N ALA A 89 2.40 -3.06 3.60
CA ALA A 89 2.04 -4.48 3.48
C ALA A 89 1.48 -4.99 4.82
N GLY A 90 0.27 -5.56 4.77
CA GLY A 90 -0.46 -5.99 5.95
C GLY A 90 -0.96 -4.85 6.85
N GLY A 91 -0.98 -3.62 6.37
CA GLY A 91 -1.62 -2.49 7.02
C GLY A 91 -3.15 -2.58 6.99
N LYS A 92 -3.80 -1.63 7.67
CA LYS A 92 -5.27 -1.56 7.66
C LYS A 92 -5.85 -1.15 6.29
N ARG A 93 -5.06 -0.40 5.50
CA ARG A 93 -5.42 0.04 4.15
C ARG A 93 -4.83 -0.92 3.12
N GLU A 94 -5.62 -1.31 2.15
CA GLU A 94 -5.24 -2.14 1.02
C GLU A 94 -5.25 -1.30 -0.27
N ALA A 95 -4.45 -1.71 -1.26
CA ALA A 95 -4.58 -1.16 -2.60
C ALA A 95 -5.88 -1.67 -3.20
N HIS A 96 -6.69 -0.77 -3.73
CA HIS A 96 -7.98 -1.09 -4.34
C HIS A 96 -7.96 -0.77 -5.82
N PHE A 97 -8.40 -1.72 -6.64
CA PHE A 97 -8.51 -1.57 -8.09
C PHE A 97 -9.88 -2.02 -8.57
N GLY A 98 -10.69 -1.06 -9.04
CA GLY A 98 -11.97 -1.32 -9.69
C GLY A 98 -11.78 -1.50 -11.20
N TYR A 99 -12.52 -2.41 -11.81
CA TYR A 99 -12.50 -2.65 -13.25
C TYR A 99 -13.90 -2.86 -13.81
N HIS A 100 -14.03 -2.62 -15.12
CA HIS A 100 -15.19 -3.02 -15.91
C HIS A 100 -14.70 -3.76 -17.16
N VAL A 101 -15.21 -4.96 -17.41
CA VAL A 101 -14.82 -5.80 -18.55
C VAL A 101 -16.05 -6.25 -19.32
N ASN A 102 -16.07 -6.02 -20.62
CA ASN A 102 -17.15 -6.48 -21.50
C ASN A 102 -17.14 -8.01 -21.65
N SER A 103 -18.28 -8.60 -21.98
CA SER A 103 -18.51 -10.06 -21.93
C SER A 103 -17.53 -10.90 -22.75
N SER A 104 -17.02 -10.37 -23.86
CA SER A 104 -16.08 -11.08 -24.74
C SER A 104 -14.62 -11.06 -24.25
N ALA A 105 -14.25 -10.13 -23.39
CA ALA A 105 -12.87 -9.91 -22.96
C ALA A 105 -12.54 -10.57 -21.61
N ALA A 106 -13.52 -11.15 -20.90
CA ALA A 106 -13.32 -11.66 -19.55
C ALA A 106 -12.44 -12.91 -19.50
N VAL A 107 -12.50 -13.77 -20.54
CA VAL A 107 -11.75 -15.03 -20.56
C VAL A 107 -10.28 -14.79 -20.81
N GLY A 108 -9.45 -15.05 -19.81
CA GLY A 108 -7.99 -14.85 -19.86
C GLY A 108 -7.50 -13.48 -19.36
N SER A 109 -8.39 -12.51 -19.18
CA SER A 109 -8.03 -11.22 -18.57
C SER A 109 -7.74 -11.35 -17.09
N ARG A 110 -6.86 -10.49 -16.57
CA ARG A 110 -6.46 -10.48 -15.16
C ARG A 110 -6.12 -9.08 -14.67
N VAL A 111 -6.30 -8.85 -13.39
CA VAL A 111 -5.67 -7.70 -12.73
C VAL A 111 -4.27 -8.13 -12.30
N GLU A 112 -3.30 -7.27 -12.51
CA GLU A 112 -1.89 -7.51 -12.16
C GLU A 112 -1.36 -6.41 -11.26
N ALA A 113 -0.64 -6.80 -10.20
CA ALA A 113 0.24 -5.91 -9.46
C ALA A 113 1.64 -5.99 -10.08
N VAL A 114 2.13 -4.86 -10.56
CA VAL A 114 3.41 -4.73 -11.27
C VAL A 114 4.35 -3.85 -10.45
N SER A 115 5.56 -4.34 -10.21
CA SER A 115 6.62 -3.54 -9.60
C SER A 115 7.08 -2.44 -10.57
N GLY A 116 6.97 -1.19 -10.17
CA GLY A 116 7.45 -0.04 -10.95
C GLY A 116 8.97 -0.03 -11.11
N THR A 117 9.70 -0.63 -10.16
CA THR A 117 11.17 -0.72 -10.21
C THR A 117 11.66 -1.77 -11.19
N THR A 118 11.02 -2.96 -11.22
CA THR A 118 11.52 -4.09 -12.02
C THR A 118 10.67 -4.38 -13.25
N GLY A 119 9.47 -3.81 -13.35
CA GLY A 119 8.48 -4.11 -14.40
C GLY A 119 7.87 -5.51 -14.28
N LYS A 120 8.22 -6.28 -13.24
CA LYS A 120 7.72 -7.65 -13.06
C LYS A 120 6.33 -7.66 -12.43
N VAL A 121 5.47 -8.56 -12.92
CA VAL A 121 4.22 -8.91 -12.26
C VAL A 121 4.55 -9.68 -10.99
N VAL A 122 4.12 -9.17 -9.83
CA VAL A 122 4.36 -9.79 -8.52
C VAL A 122 3.14 -10.56 -8.02
N ARG A 123 1.95 -10.16 -8.45
CA ARG A 123 0.70 -10.84 -8.14
C ARG A 123 -0.31 -10.66 -9.28
N SER A 124 -1.20 -11.62 -9.45
CA SER A 124 -2.20 -11.62 -10.51
C SER A 124 -3.51 -12.24 -10.01
N TRP A 125 -4.64 -11.63 -10.40
CA TRP A 125 -5.98 -12.11 -10.08
C TRP A 125 -6.73 -12.35 -11.39
N PRO A 126 -7.07 -13.61 -11.73
CA PRO A 126 -7.86 -13.91 -12.91
C PRO A 126 -9.26 -13.34 -12.77
N LEU A 127 -9.80 -12.77 -13.84
CA LEU A 127 -11.18 -12.35 -13.88
C LEU A 127 -12.08 -13.55 -14.16
N VAL A 128 -13.08 -13.73 -13.30
CA VAL A 128 -13.98 -14.90 -13.37
C VAL A 128 -15.30 -14.59 -14.08
N LYS A 129 -15.62 -13.33 -14.31
CA LYS A 129 -16.85 -12.89 -14.98
C LYS A 129 -16.68 -11.52 -15.63
N SER A 130 -17.51 -11.25 -16.61
CA SER A 130 -17.67 -9.92 -17.22
C SER A 130 -18.44 -8.96 -16.30
N GLY A 131 -18.37 -7.68 -16.62
CA GLY A 131 -19.03 -6.61 -15.89
C GLY A 131 -18.09 -5.88 -14.94
N GLU A 132 -18.67 -5.28 -13.92
CA GLU A 132 -17.93 -4.55 -12.89
C GLU A 132 -17.37 -5.49 -11.83
N GLY A 133 -16.18 -5.19 -11.35
CA GLY A 133 -15.52 -5.91 -10.28
C GLY A 133 -14.41 -5.09 -9.65
N SER A 134 -13.85 -5.62 -8.59
CA SER A 134 -12.70 -5.01 -7.93
C SER A 134 -11.76 -6.05 -7.36
N VAL A 135 -10.51 -5.65 -7.16
CA VAL A 135 -9.47 -6.42 -6.50
C VAL A 135 -8.89 -5.55 -5.38
N ASN A 136 -8.70 -6.16 -4.23
CA ASN A 136 -7.93 -5.57 -3.13
C ASN A 136 -6.60 -6.31 -2.99
N TRP A 137 -5.54 -5.55 -2.77
CA TRP A 137 -4.23 -6.11 -2.50
C TRP A 137 -3.68 -5.59 -1.17
N ASP A 138 -3.40 -6.50 -0.27
CA ASP A 138 -2.83 -6.28 1.05
C ASP A 138 -1.31 -6.05 1.06
N GLY A 139 -0.68 -6.03 -0.11
CA GLY A 139 0.76 -5.87 -0.27
C GLY A 139 1.56 -7.16 -0.07
N PHE A 140 0.92 -8.33 0.00
CA PHE A 140 1.61 -9.61 0.13
C PHE A 140 1.68 -10.38 -1.19
N VAL A 141 2.80 -11.09 -1.35
CA VAL A 141 3.02 -12.10 -2.39
C VAL A 141 3.15 -13.45 -1.67
N GLY A 142 2.07 -14.25 -1.73
CA GLY A 142 1.98 -15.45 -0.88
C GLY A 142 1.90 -15.07 0.60
N LYS A 143 2.89 -15.50 1.39
CA LYS A 143 2.98 -15.22 2.84
C LYS A 143 3.98 -14.11 3.19
N GLU A 144 4.66 -13.56 2.20
CA GLU A 144 5.69 -12.54 2.39
C GLU A 144 5.20 -11.16 1.93
N PRO A 145 5.62 -10.06 2.59
CA PRO A 145 5.38 -8.73 2.07
C PRO A 145 6.13 -8.54 0.74
N ALA A 146 5.51 -7.89 -0.21
CA ALA A 146 6.21 -7.45 -1.39
C ALA A 146 7.29 -6.42 -1.01
N THR A 147 8.38 -6.42 -1.75
CA THR A 147 9.50 -5.50 -1.51
C THR A 147 9.04 -4.05 -1.58
N SER A 148 9.56 -3.20 -0.69
CA SER A 148 9.25 -1.77 -0.71
C SER A 148 9.56 -1.14 -2.06
N GLY A 149 8.68 -0.28 -2.55
CA GLY A 149 8.83 0.42 -3.83
C GLY A 149 7.50 0.84 -4.43
N THR A 150 7.56 1.39 -5.63
CA THR A 150 6.38 1.78 -6.41
C THR A 150 5.73 0.58 -7.05
N TYR A 151 4.42 0.51 -7.00
CA TYR A 151 3.59 -0.51 -7.65
C TYR A 151 2.46 0.10 -8.46
N VAL A 152 2.05 -0.63 -9.48
CA VAL A 152 0.90 -0.29 -10.31
C VAL A 152 -0.05 -1.49 -10.35
N LEU A 153 -1.33 -1.26 -10.06
CA LEU A 153 -2.39 -2.22 -10.37
C LEU A 153 -2.94 -1.90 -11.76
N ARG A 154 -2.93 -2.88 -12.64
CA ARG A 154 -3.41 -2.74 -14.01
C ARG A 154 -4.28 -3.90 -14.43
N LEU A 155 -5.18 -3.65 -15.37
CA LEU A 155 -5.86 -4.70 -16.10
C LEU A 155 -4.98 -5.15 -17.25
N ASN A 156 -4.69 -6.46 -17.33
CA ASN A 156 -4.03 -7.09 -18.45
C ASN A 156 -5.08 -7.93 -19.20
N ASP A 157 -5.40 -7.49 -20.42
CA ASP A 157 -6.31 -8.17 -21.32
C ASP A 157 -5.51 -9.07 -22.26
N SER A 158 -5.71 -10.39 -22.19
CA SER A 158 -5.07 -11.35 -23.07
C SER A 158 -5.76 -11.53 -24.42
N ALA A 159 -6.96 -11.00 -24.57
CA ALA A 159 -7.69 -11.01 -25.82
C ALA A 159 -7.30 -9.78 -26.63
N SER A 160 -6.53 -9.99 -27.71
CA SER A 160 -6.04 -9.01 -28.67
C SER A 160 -6.88 -7.74 -28.87
N ALA A 161 -6.21 -6.69 -29.12
CA ALA A 161 -6.40 -5.32 -29.65
C ALA A 161 -7.78 -4.83 -30.17
N SER A 162 -8.88 -5.51 -29.95
CA SER A 162 -10.22 -5.06 -30.31
C SER A 162 -11.23 -5.02 -29.16
N ALA A 163 -10.84 -5.39 -27.93
CA ALA A 163 -11.70 -5.19 -26.76
C ALA A 163 -11.53 -3.74 -26.31
N GLU A 164 -12.59 -2.94 -26.38
CA GLU A 164 -12.67 -1.66 -25.71
C GLU A 164 -12.59 -1.91 -24.19
N THR A 165 -11.39 -1.94 -23.68
CA THR A 165 -11.13 -1.97 -22.24
C THR A 165 -11.48 -0.60 -21.72
N THR A 166 -12.64 -0.45 -21.14
CA THR A 166 -12.95 0.74 -20.36
C THR A 166 -12.14 0.62 -19.06
N THR A 167 -10.97 1.14 -19.17
CA THR A 167 -9.89 1.17 -18.24
C THR A 167 -10.30 1.50 -16.82
N GLY A 168 -10.02 0.59 -15.90
CA GLY A 168 -9.57 1.01 -14.60
C GLY A 168 -8.33 1.90 -14.80
N SER A 169 -8.29 3.07 -14.22
CA SER A 169 -7.06 3.86 -14.19
C SER A 169 -6.00 3.05 -13.47
N ASP A 170 -4.81 2.89 -14.05
CA ASP A 170 -3.67 2.28 -13.37
C ASP A 170 -3.48 3.01 -12.05
N THR A 171 -3.63 2.29 -10.95
CA THR A 171 -3.47 2.87 -9.61
C THR A 171 -2.01 2.70 -9.23
N GLN A 172 -1.26 3.78 -9.25
CA GLN A 172 0.13 3.82 -8.81
C GLN A 172 0.20 4.22 -7.34
N PHE A 173 1.01 3.51 -6.55
CA PHE A 173 1.22 3.79 -5.14
C PHE A 173 2.61 3.33 -4.68
N GLU A 174 3.04 3.88 -3.56
CA GLU A 174 4.23 3.43 -2.84
C GLU A 174 3.85 2.36 -1.82
N LEU A 175 4.53 1.22 -1.84
CA LEU A 175 4.37 0.15 -0.86
C LEU A 175 5.59 0.08 0.05
N ALA A 176 5.37 0.04 1.35
CA ALA A 176 6.39 -0.28 2.34
C ALA A 176 6.19 -1.72 2.86
N GLU A 177 7.27 -2.49 2.99
CA GLU A 177 7.23 -3.87 3.51
C GLU A 177 6.83 -3.96 4.99
N GLY A 178 6.81 -2.84 5.70
CA GLY A 178 6.45 -2.78 7.11
C GLY A 178 6.65 -1.39 7.72
N PHE A 179 6.61 -1.35 9.04
CA PHE A 179 6.72 -0.14 9.88
C PHE A 179 7.90 -0.23 10.84
N PHE A 180 8.70 0.84 11.01
CA PHE A 180 9.63 0.84 12.14
C PHE A 180 8.84 0.86 13.47
N PRO A 181 9.10 -0.06 14.40
CA PRO A 181 8.19 -0.29 15.53
C PRO A 181 8.16 0.84 16.55
N VAL A 182 9.24 1.62 16.73
CA VAL A 182 9.26 2.75 17.67
C VAL A 182 8.72 4.00 16.97
N ARG A 183 7.62 4.54 17.46
CA ARG A 183 6.88 5.66 16.84
C ARG A 183 7.27 7.00 17.48
N GLY A 184 8.52 7.39 17.35
CA GLY A 184 9.07 8.65 17.86
C GLY A 184 10.58 8.71 17.70
N ALA A 185 11.22 9.74 18.24
CA ALA A 185 12.67 9.85 18.22
C ALA A 185 13.32 8.65 18.91
N HIS A 186 14.28 8.02 18.25
CA HIS A 186 14.94 6.81 18.69
C HIS A 186 16.36 6.71 18.13
N THR A 187 17.12 5.75 18.63
CA THR A 187 18.41 5.37 18.07
C THR A 187 18.37 3.91 17.65
N LEU A 188 18.99 3.59 16.53
CA LEU A 188 19.21 2.21 16.12
C LEU A 188 20.33 1.58 16.95
N ALA A 189 20.32 0.24 17.09
CA ALA A 189 21.37 -0.51 17.76
C ALA A 189 22.75 -0.17 17.18
N ALA A 190 23.57 0.55 17.97
CA ALA A 190 24.85 1.08 17.51
C ALA A 190 26.03 0.33 18.11
N SER A 191 25.98 0.03 19.41
CA SER A 191 27.05 -0.67 20.14
C SER A 191 26.92 -2.19 20.04
N GLU A 192 28.01 -2.89 20.33
CA GLU A 192 28.05 -4.34 20.40
C GLU A 192 27.04 -4.90 21.42
N MET A 193 26.86 -4.21 22.56
CA MET A 193 25.88 -4.61 23.58
C MET A 193 24.42 -4.55 23.10
N GLN A 194 24.14 -3.75 22.08
CA GLN A 194 22.79 -3.52 21.54
C GLN A 194 22.49 -4.40 20.32
N ARG A 195 23.51 -5.01 19.72
CA ARG A 195 23.39 -5.81 18.50
C ARG A 195 23.13 -7.27 18.79
N PHE A 196 22.51 -7.95 17.84
CA PHE A 196 22.34 -9.39 17.84
C PHE A 196 23.71 -10.10 17.93
N GLY A 197 23.78 -11.15 18.74
CA GLY A 197 25.02 -11.93 18.94
C GLY A 197 26.12 -11.21 19.74
N GLY A 198 25.85 -10.01 20.23
CA GLY A 198 26.81 -9.24 21.02
C GLY A 198 27.13 -9.82 22.38
N SER A 199 27.83 -9.07 23.23
CA SER A 199 28.55 -9.50 24.45
C SER A 199 27.80 -10.37 25.47
N ARG A 200 26.49 -10.63 25.29
CA ARG A 200 25.68 -11.46 26.21
C ARG A 200 24.89 -12.54 25.50
N ASN A 201 25.39 -12.99 24.32
CA ASN A 201 24.59 -13.84 23.44
C ASN A 201 23.21 -13.24 23.16
N HIS A 202 23.20 -11.94 22.85
CA HIS A 202 22.02 -11.09 22.71
C HIS A 202 21.13 -11.58 21.57
N GLN A 203 19.90 -12.01 21.87
CA GLN A 203 19.01 -12.66 20.89
C GLN A 203 18.21 -11.67 20.04
N GLY A 204 18.39 -10.37 20.22
CA GLY A 204 17.69 -9.33 19.50
C GLY A 204 18.54 -8.09 19.25
N THR A 205 17.88 -6.97 19.02
CA THR A 205 18.52 -5.65 18.96
C THR A 205 17.78 -4.65 19.82
N ASP A 206 18.56 -3.74 20.45
CA ASP A 206 18.04 -2.72 21.34
C ASP A 206 17.99 -1.36 20.65
N HIS A 207 16.81 -0.78 20.60
CA HIS A 207 16.53 0.53 19.99
C HIS A 207 16.06 1.50 21.08
N PHE A 208 16.94 2.42 21.49
CA PHE A 208 16.65 3.34 22.58
C PHE A 208 15.69 4.46 22.16
N ALA A 209 14.75 4.77 23.03
CA ALA A 209 13.82 5.88 22.88
C ALA A 209 13.37 6.39 24.25
N LYS A 210 12.76 7.57 24.27
CA LYS A 210 12.18 8.11 25.51
C LYS A 210 11.14 7.15 26.08
N CYS A 211 11.17 6.95 27.41
CA CYS A 211 10.15 6.16 28.10
C CYS A 211 8.74 6.65 27.74
N GLY A 212 7.83 5.73 27.44
CA GLY A 212 6.48 6.04 27.03
C GLY A 212 6.31 6.27 25.52
N THR A 213 7.38 6.28 24.70
CA THR A 213 7.27 6.33 23.23
C THR A 213 6.41 5.19 22.75
N PRO A 214 5.40 5.45 21.87
CA PRO A 214 4.52 4.40 21.36
C PRO A 214 5.26 3.33 20.58
N LEU A 215 4.84 2.06 20.74
CA LEU A 215 5.27 0.91 19.97
C LEU A 215 4.14 0.42 19.08
N ALA A 216 4.48 0.07 17.83
CA ALA A 216 3.55 -0.50 16.87
C ALA A 216 4.10 -1.80 16.27
N ALA A 217 3.19 -2.67 15.80
CA ALA A 217 3.56 -3.85 15.04
C ALA A 217 4.25 -3.45 13.73
N PHE A 218 5.44 -3.94 13.46
CA PHE A 218 6.12 -3.60 12.21
C PHE A 218 5.51 -4.31 10.99
N THR A 219 4.80 -5.41 11.22
CA THR A 219 4.09 -6.17 10.19
C THR A 219 2.81 -6.77 10.79
N SER A 220 1.95 -7.34 9.93
CA SER A 220 0.75 -8.07 10.38
C SER A 220 1.07 -9.45 10.92
N GLY A 221 0.18 -9.96 11.77
CA GLY A 221 0.31 -11.31 12.35
C GLY A 221 -0.77 -11.60 13.38
N VAL A 222 -0.55 -12.66 14.16
CA VAL A 222 -1.42 -13.07 15.26
C VAL A 222 -0.63 -13.03 16.56
N VAL A 223 -1.17 -12.43 17.62
CA VAL A 223 -0.53 -12.38 18.93
C VAL A 223 -0.45 -13.79 19.52
N GLN A 224 0.76 -14.27 19.76
CA GLN A 224 1.05 -15.57 20.37
C GLN A 224 1.18 -15.51 21.88
N PHE A 225 1.84 -14.46 22.36
CA PHE A 225 2.07 -14.23 23.79
C PHE A 225 1.85 -12.76 24.13
N ASN A 226 1.35 -12.48 25.32
CA ASN A 226 1.23 -11.16 25.91
C ASN A 226 1.33 -11.35 27.42
N ALA A 227 2.53 -11.20 27.96
CA ALA A 227 2.82 -11.59 29.33
C ALA A 227 3.89 -10.67 29.96
N PHE A 228 4.27 -10.99 31.20
CA PHE A 228 5.42 -10.46 31.90
C PHE A 228 6.37 -11.61 32.22
N GLN A 229 7.67 -11.35 32.08
CA GLN A 229 8.75 -12.28 32.48
C GLN A 229 9.93 -11.46 32.99
N GLY A 230 10.64 -11.99 34.00
CA GLY A 230 11.64 -11.22 34.74
C GLY A 230 12.72 -10.55 33.89
N ALA A 231 13.24 -11.24 32.88
CA ALA A 231 14.24 -10.66 31.97
C ALA A 231 13.60 -9.76 30.92
N ALA A 232 12.58 -10.23 30.25
CA ALA A 232 11.92 -9.51 29.11
C ALA A 232 11.03 -8.34 29.57
N GLY A 233 10.66 -8.27 30.85
CA GLY A 233 9.64 -7.33 31.32
C GLY A 233 8.26 -7.67 30.76
N ASN A 234 7.45 -6.64 30.51
CA ASN A 234 6.22 -6.81 29.73
C ASN A 234 6.60 -7.02 28.26
N TYR A 235 6.03 -8.05 27.64
CA TYR A 235 6.33 -8.40 26.26
C TYR A 235 5.11 -8.88 25.49
N VAL A 236 5.17 -8.73 24.18
CA VAL A 236 4.20 -9.29 23.23
C VAL A 236 4.95 -9.97 22.09
N VAL A 237 4.48 -11.14 21.70
CA VAL A 237 4.99 -11.90 20.54
C VAL A 237 3.92 -12.01 19.48
N VAL A 238 4.28 -11.63 18.28
CA VAL A 238 3.40 -11.70 17.10
C VAL A 238 3.98 -12.72 16.11
N GLN A 239 3.15 -13.65 15.63
CA GLN A 239 3.54 -14.63 14.63
C GLN A 239 2.92 -14.27 13.28
N ARG A 240 3.75 -14.28 12.24
CA ARG A 240 3.33 -14.11 10.84
C ARG A 240 2.73 -15.37 10.24
N ALA A 241 2.07 -15.21 9.10
CA ALA A 241 1.50 -16.32 8.31
C ALA A 241 2.56 -17.31 7.80
N ASN A 242 3.82 -16.89 7.62
CA ASN A 242 4.94 -17.75 7.24
C ASN A 242 5.52 -18.56 8.41
N GLY A 243 5.05 -18.32 9.64
CA GLY A 243 5.50 -19.00 10.85
C GLY A 243 6.61 -18.29 11.63
N GLU A 244 7.23 -17.23 11.09
CA GLU A 244 8.17 -16.39 11.84
C GLU A 244 7.48 -15.67 13.00
N SER A 245 8.24 -15.35 14.03
CA SER A 245 7.73 -14.59 15.18
C SER A 245 8.59 -13.39 15.50
N TYR A 246 7.96 -12.38 16.08
CA TYR A 246 8.59 -11.14 16.53
C TYR A 246 8.22 -10.87 17.97
N ALA A 247 9.22 -10.75 18.83
CA ALA A 247 9.03 -10.42 20.23
C ALA A 247 9.42 -8.97 20.50
N TYR A 248 8.49 -8.22 21.08
CA TYR A 248 8.67 -6.83 21.52
C TYR A 248 8.74 -6.84 23.05
N MET A 249 9.87 -6.45 23.64
CA MET A 249 10.12 -6.56 25.06
C MET A 249 10.35 -5.20 25.72
N HIS A 250 10.50 -5.22 27.07
CA HIS A 250 10.69 -4.05 27.94
C HIS A 250 9.56 -3.02 27.79
N MET A 251 8.34 -3.50 27.54
CA MET A 251 7.18 -2.62 27.41
C MET A 251 6.74 -2.08 28.77
N ARG A 252 6.14 -0.90 28.79
CA ARG A 252 5.67 -0.24 29.99
C ARG A 252 4.57 -1.04 30.71
N GLU A 253 3.64 -1.55 29.93
CA GLU A 253 2.52 -2.38 30.36
C GLU A 253 2.31 -3.53 29.37
N ARG A 254 1.51 -4.51 29.75
CA ARG A 254 1.06 -5.54 28.80
C ARG A 254 0.36 -4.90 27.60
N SER A 255 0.54 -5.49 26.44
CA SER A 255 -0.14 -5.02 25.22
C SER A 255 -1.66 -4.99 25.43
N PRO A 256 -2.38 -3.98 24.91
CA PRO A 256 -3.83 -3.99 24.91
C PRO A 256 -4.42 -5.05 23.95
N VAL A 257 -3.58 -5.66 23.11
CA VAL A 257 -4.02 -6.67 22.13
C VAL A 257 -4.00 -8.06 22.77
N LYS A 258 -5.12 -8.75 22.73
CA LYS A 258 -5.26 -10.09 23.34
C LYS A 258 -4.52 -11.17 22.54
N VAL A 259 -4.06 -12.23 23.22
CA VAL A 259 -3.56 -13.46 22.58
C VAL A 259 -4.62 -14.02 21.65
N GLY A 260 -4.22 -14.49 20.46
CA GLY A 260 -5.07 -14.97 19.40
C GLY A 260 -5.64 -13.85 18.48
N ALA A 261 -5.54 -12.59 18.86
CA ALA A 261 -6.01 -11.49 18.02
C ALA A 261 -5.05 -11.23 16.85
N LYS A 262 -5.62 -10.89 15.68
CA LYS A 262 -4.86 -10.37 14.55
C LYS A 262 -4.41 -8.94 14.82
N VAL A 263 -3.20 -8.61 14.40
CA VAL A 263 -2.66 -7.26 14.35
C VAL A 263 -2.30 -6.88 12.93
N PHE A 264 -2.45 -5.61 12.62
CA PHE A 264 -2.03 -5.03 11.34
C PHE A 264 -0.70 -4.29 11.49
N ALA A 265 0.07 -4.19 10.42
CA ALA A 265 1.25 -3.32 10.41
C ALA A 265 0.85 -1.89 10.82
N GLY A 266 1.62 -1.29 11.72
CA GLY A 266 1.34 0.02 12.31
C GLY A 266 0.33 0.01 13.47
N GLN A 267 -0.29 -1.12 13.81
CA GLN A 267 -1.20 -1.21 14.95
C GLN A 267 -0.41 -1.05 16.27
N ARG A 268 -0.91 -0.18 17.15
CA ARG A 268 -0.29 0.05 18.46
C ARG A 268 -0.25 -1.23 19.28
N LEU A 269 0.94 -1.57 19.80
CA LEU A 269 1.17 -2.71 20.67
C LEU A 269 1.40 -2.30 22.13
N GLY A 270 1.95 -1.10 22.38
CA GLY A 270 2.27 -0.64 23.73
C GLY A 270 3.13 0.62 23.74
N ARG A 271 4.03 0.70 24.69
CA ARG A 271 4.96 1.83 24.88
C ARG A 271 6.32 1.32 25.33
N VAL A 272 7.38 1.99 24.90
CA VAL A 272 8.76 1.78 25.36
C VAL A 272 8.87 2.03 26.86
N SER A 273 9.64 1.21 27.54
CA SER A 273 10.04 1.38 28.93
C SER A 273 11.34 0.61 29.24
N ASP A 274 11.62 0.45 30.51
CA ASP A 274 12.75 -0.28 31.09
C ASP A 274 12.27 -1.44 31.97
N SER A 275 11.08 -1.97 31.73
CA SER A 275 10.57 -3.11 32.50
C SER A 275 11.43 -4.36 32.30
N GLY A 276 11.58 -5.17 33.31
CA GLY A 276 12.47 -6.35 33.31
C GLY A 276 13.95 -6.00 33.51
N HIS A 277 14.86 -6.74 32.91
CA HIS A 277 16.30 -6.47 32.99
C HIS A 277 16.74 -5.49 31.89
N ALA A 278 16.42 -4.22 32.06
CA ALA A 278 16.78 -3.16 31.14
C ALA A 278 17.55 -2.05 31.86
N SER A 279 18.63 -1.55 31.25
CA SER A 279 19.47 -0.47 31.79
C SER A 279 18.97 0.93 31.41
N GLY A 280 17.83 1.04 30.76
CA GLY A 280 17.20 2.26 30.34
C GLY A 280 16.10 1.97 29.35
N CYS A 281 15.28 2.99 29.01
CA CYS A 281 14.13 2.81 28.14
C CYS A 281 14.53 2.51 26.70
N HIS A 282 14.16 1.33 26.21
CA HIS A 282 14.40 0.88 24.85
C HIS A 282 13.35 -0.16 24.40
N LEU A 283 13.27 -0.39 23.11
CA LEU A 283 12.67 -1.58 22.56
C LEU A 283 13.77 -2.62 22.35
N HIS A 284 13.71 -3.75 23.04
CA HIS A 284 14.37 -4.98 22.62
C HIS A 284 13.46 -5.71 21.65
N ILE A 285 13.94 -5.99 20.44
CA ILE A 285 13.19 -6.73 19.44
C ILE A 285 13.94 -7.95 18.96
N GLU A 286 13.26 -9.12 18.99
CA GLU A 286 13.78 -10.37 18.47
C GLU A 286 13.00 -10.79 17.22
N LEU A 287 13.71 -11.28 16.19
CA LEU A 287 13.13 -11.96 15.06
C LEU A 287 13.49 -13.44 15.11
N TRP A 288 12.50 -14.30 14.91
CA TRP A 288 12.66 -15.74 14.99
C TRP A 288 12.18 -16.42 13.72
N THR A 289 12.97 -17.37 13.23
CA THR A 289 12.59 -18.20 12.09
C THR A 289 11.36 -19.05 12.43
N ALA A 290 10.66 -19.56 11.41
CA ALA A 290 9.62 -20.55 11.61
C ALA A 290 10.18 -21.81 12.30
N PRO A 291 9.42 -22.48 13.17
CA PRO A 291 8.02 -22.26 13.52
C PRO A 291 7.77 -21.22 14.65
N GLY A 292 8.71 -20.36 14.94
CA GLY A 292 8.52 -19.21 15.80
C GLY A 292 9.17 -19.29 17.17
N TRP A 293 8.92 -18.27 17.96
CA TRP A 293 9.53 -17.95 19.23
C TRP A 293 9.38 -19.10 20.23
N TYR A 294 10.53 -19.70 20.66
CA TYR A 294 10.63 -20.88 21.52
C TYR A 294 9.73 -22.09 21.11
N LYS A 295 9.41 -22.20 19.80
CA LYS A 295 8.66 -23.35 19.24
C LYS A 295 9.51 -24.16 18.27
N GLY A 296 10.83 -24.08 18.38
CA GLY A 296 11.78 -24.75 17.48
C GLY A 296 12.41 -23.80 16.43
N GLY A 297 11.97 -22.56 16.37
CA GLY A 297 12.68 -21.49 15.63
C GLY A 297 13.94 -21.04 16.39
N HIS A 298 14.77 -20.25 15.73
CA HIS A 298 15.95 -19.61 16.31
C HIS A 298 15.97 -18.13 15.98
N ALA A 299 16.52 -17.33 16.90
CA ALA A 299 16.65 -15.90 16.73
C ALA A 299 17.68 -15.58 15.61
N TYR A 300 17.45 -14.50 14.87
CA TYR A 300 18.37 -13.99 13.87
C TYR A 300 18.47 -12.46 13.91
N ASP A 301 19.50 -11.92 13.27
CA ASP A 301 19.80 -10.48 13.33
C ASP A 301 18.66 -9.63 12.74
N SER A 302 18.02 -8.86 13.59
CA SER A 302 16.94 -7.93 13.22
C SER A 302 17.44 -6.60 12.64
N LEU A 303 18.71 -6.23 12.86
CA LEU A 303 19.22 -4.90 12.54
C LEU A 303 19.13 -4.53 11.06
N PRO A 304 19.40 -5.43 10.09
CA PRO A 304 19.25 -5.10 8.68
C PRO A 304 17.80 -4.71 8.31
N LEU A 305 16.81 -5.44 8.84
CA LEU A 305 15.40 -5.12 8.65
C LEU A 305 15.04 -3.79 9.32
N MET A 306 15.42 -3.60 10.59
CA MET A 306 15.13 -2.37 11.33
C MET A 306 15.70 -1.14 10.62
N LYS A 307 16.92 -1.20 10.08
CA LYS A 307 17.52 -0.11 9.28
C LYS A 307 16.73 0.21 8.01
N ARG A 308 16.16 -0.81 7.35
CA ARG A 308 15.32 -0.57 6.15
C ARG A 308 14.01 0.10 6.53
N LEU A 309 13.34 -0.42 7.58
CA LEU A 309 12.06 0.11 8.04
C LEU A 309 12.18 1.56 8.56
N ASP A 310 13.28 1.89 9.22
CA ASP A 310 13.55 3.24 9.71
C ASP A 310 13.62 4.28 8.57
N LYS A 311 14.22 3.92 7.44
CA LYS A 311 14.29 4.78 6.25
C LYS A 311 12.94 5.00 5.57
N LEU A 312 11.94 4.16 5.85
CA LEU A 312 10.61 4.21 5.22
C LEU A 312 9.59 5.03 6.02
N ASN A 313 9.93 5.47 7.24
CA ASN A 313 9.03 6.17 8.16
C ASN A 313 9.08 7.69 8.06
#